data_b50309da108997f1bc3e821d61feb820
#
_entry.id   b50309da108997f1bc3e821d61feb820
#
_cell.length_a   1.000
_cell.length_b   1.000
_cell.length_c   1.000
_cell.angle_alpha   90.00
_cell.angle_beta   90.00
_cell.angle_gamma   90.00
#
_symmetry.space_group_name_H-M   'P 1'
#
loop_
_entity.id
_entity.type
_entity.pdbx_description
1 polymer ?
#
loop_
_entity_poly.entity_id
_entity_poly.type
_entity_poly.pdbx_seq_one_letter_code
_entity_poly.pdbx_strand_id
1 'polypeptide(L)'
;HLSIRRQRQMCIRDSAGTGEPFTWKADPLSNTYPFWQEPTRGQWLDQLLSGEVPGYGTAGTALRERDIALHLEPGRSLLDGCGVILAEVSFLKERSDGLPLIGVAMNRTQCRTAADDILLDPLLVPTAGPAKEISREPRTGFVVGAYCIEDEVILRRELDFPDGIAVGDTLAIPNTAGYFMHILESASHQIPLARNVYSDGGDWAPDDIDAR
;
A
#
# COMPACT_ATOMS: atom_id res chain seq x y z
N HIS A 1 -5.68 -21.08 -0.48
CA HIS A 1 -5.65 -19.90 0.42
C HIS A 1 -4.38 -19.81 1.25
N LEU A 2 -4.01 -20.90 1.92
CA LEU A 2 -2.76 -21.00 2.68
C LEU A 2 -1.51 -20.93 1.78
N SER A 3 -1.59 -21.35 0.51
CA SER A 3 -0.43 -21.38 -0.39
C SER A 3 -0.02 -19.98 -0.84
N ILE A 4 -0.96 -19.08 -1.12
CA ILE A 4 -0.65 -17.70 -1.58
C ILE A 4 -0.16 -16.83 -0.41
N ARG A 5 -0.72 -17.00 0.79
CA ARG A 5 -0.15 -16.40 2.00
C ARG A 5 1.28 -16.87 2.24
N ARG A 6 1.53 -18.17 2.07
CA ARG A 6 2.90 -18.74 2.19
C ARG A 6 3.82 -18.25 1.09
N GLN A 7 3.33 -18.16 -0.15
CA GLN A 7 4.13 -17.72 -1.28
C GLN A 7 4.53 -16.24 -1.15
N ARG A 8 3.62 -15.39 -0.68
CA ARG A 8 3.92 -13.97 -0.43
C ARG A 8 4.79 -13.76 0.81
N GLN A 9 4.55 -14.50 1.89
CA GLN A 9 5.45 -14.55 3.04
C GLN A 9 6.79 -15.17 2.70
N MET A 10 6.85 -16.11 1.76
CA MET A 10 8.08 -16.68 1.24
C MET A 10 8.83 -15.67 0.36
N CYS A 11 8.17 -14.94 -0.55
CA CYS A 11 8.82 -13.89 -1.33
C CYS A 11 9.41 -12.79 -0.45
N ILE A 12 8.72 -12.37 0.60
CA ILE A 12 9.22 -11.44 1.60
C ILE A 12 10.38 -12.06 2.39
N ARG A 13 10.33 -13.35 2.70
CA ARG A 13 11.39 -14.07 3.43
C ARG A 13 12.56 -14.47 2.54
N ASP A 14 12.30 -14.80 1.28
CA ASP A 14 13.35 -15.22 0.34
C ASP A 14 14.24 -14.04 -0.08
N SER A 15 13.68 -12.82 -0.13
CA SER A 15 14.47 -11.59 -0.30
C SER A 15 15.35 -11.30 0.93
N ALA A 16 14.99 -11.80 2.09
CA ALA A 16 15.76 -11.70 3.33
C ALA A 16 16.83 -12.81 3.50
N GLY A 17 16.99 -13.67 2.52
CA GLY A 17 17.87 -14.85 2.60
C GLY A 17 19.37 -14.56 2.68
N THR A 18 19.79 -13.31 2.64
CA THR A 18 21.20 -12.90 2.74
C THR A 18 21.64 -12.60 4.17
N GLY A 19 20.74 -12.66 5.15
CA GLY A 19 21.03 -12.29 6.55
C GLY A 19 21.08 -10.77 6.81
N GLU A 20 20.92 -9.96 5.79
CA GLU A 20 20.78 -8.51 5.94
C GLU A 20 19.36 -8.12 6.40
N PRO A 21 19.21 -7.05 7.17
CA PRO A 21 17.90 -6.62 7.65
C PRO A 21 17.04 -6.10 6.49
N PHE A 22 16.18 -6.95 5.99
CA PHE A 22 15.21 -6.64 4.95
C PHE A 22 14.14 -5.65 5.42
N THR A 23 13.84 -5.63 6.72
CA THR A 23 12.86 -4.74 7.32
C THR A 23 13.53 -3.61 8.07
N TRP A 24 12.82 -2.48 8.20
CA TRP A 24 13.30 -1.32 8.95
C TRP A 24 13.64 -1.71 10.39
N LYS A 25 14.87 -1.44 10.82
CA LYS A 25 15.43 -1.82 12.13
C LYS A 25 15.41 -3.33 12.40
N ALA A 26 15.34 -4.16 11.36
CA ALA A 26 15.19 -5.60 11.46
C ALA A 26 13.94 -6.05 12.26
N ASP A 27 12.96 -5.16 12.44
CA ASP A 27 11.70 -5.49 13.10
C ASP A 27 10.88 -6.44 12.22
N PRO A 28 10.25 -7.48 12.78
CA PRO A 28 9.36 -8.34 12.03
C PRO A 28 8.17 -7.54 11.51
N LEU A 29 7.75 -7.82 10.28
CA LEU A 29 6.50 -7.27 9.75
C LEU A 29 5.32 -7.86 10.53
N SER A 30 4.49 -7.00 11.08
CA SER A 30 3.25 -7.36 11.74
C SER A 30 2.04 -6.91 10.92
N ASN A 31 0.87 -7.43 11.23
CA ASN A 31 -0.39 -6.99 10.63
C ASN A 31 -0.39 -6.95 9.09
N THR A 32 0.27 -7.91 8.44
CA THR A 32 0.23 -8.03 6.98
C THR A 32 -1.13 -8.59 6.54
N TYR A 33 -1.82 -7.87 5.67
CA TYR A 33 -3.10 -8.31 5.10
C TYR A 33 -2.89 -9.01 3.76
N PRO A 34 -3.68 -10.06 3.44
CA PRO A 34 -3.70 -10.60 2.09
C PRO A 34 -4.35 -9.58 1.15
N PHE A 35 -3.67 -9.24 0.07
CA PHE A 35 -4.22 -8.36 -0.96
C PHE A 35 -5.12 -9.10 -1.94
N TRP A 36 -5.00 -10.42 -2.02
CA TRP A 36 -5.78 -11.23 -2.92
C TRP A 36 -6.51 -12.34 -2.17
N GLN A 37 -7.76 -12.55 -2.54
CA GLN A 37 -8.62 -13.60 -2.01
C GLN A 37 -9.44 -14.21 -3.14
N GLU A 38 -9.54 -15.53 -3.16
CA GLU A 38 -10.41 -16.28 -4.06
C GLU A 38 -11.30 -17.23 -3.24
N PRO A 39 -12.59 -17.31 -3.52
CA PRO A 39 -13.33 -16.41 -4.41
C PRO A 39 -13.40 -14.98 -3.88
N THR A 40 -13.62 -14.01 -4.77
CA THR A 40 -13.65 -12.61 -4.39
C THR A 40 -15.05 -12.15 -3.99
N ARG A 41 -15.13 -11.19 -3.09
CA ARG A 41 -16.31 -10.34 -2.84
C ARG A 41 -17.65 -11.09 -2.80
N GLY A 42 -18.52 -10.79 -3.77
CA GLY A 42 -19.87 -11.39 -3.86
C GLY A 42 -19.86 -12.90 -4.03
N GLN A 43 -18.89 -13.46 -4.73
CA GLN A 43 -18.77 -14.92 -4.87
C GLN A 43 -18.46 -15.60 -3.53
N TRP A 44 -17.59 -14.99 -2.73
CA TRP A 44 -17.31 -15.47 -1.37
C TRP A 44 -18.56 -15.43 -0.49
N LEU A 45 -19.32 -14.34 -0.56
CA LEU A 45 -20.56 -14.19 0.20
C LEU A 45 -21.62 -15.19 -0.26
N ASP A 46 -21.76 -15.40 -1.57
CA ASP A 46 -22.66 -16.37 -2.15
C ASP A 46 -22.32 -17.80 -1.67
N GLN A 47 -21.05 -18.18 -1.71
CA GLN A 47 -20.60 -19.47 -1.19
C GLN A 47 -20.86 -19.63 0.32
N LEU A 48 -20.67 -18.57 1.09
CA LEU A 48 -20.99 -18.58 2.52
C LEU A 48 -22.48 -18.81 2.77
N LEU A 49 -23.34 -18.08 2.05
CA LEU A 49 -24.80 -18.16 2.23
C LEU A 49 -25.41 -19.43 1.66
N SER A 50 -24.80 -19.98 0.60
CA SER A 50 -25.20 -21.24 -0.02
C SER A 50 -24.64 -22.47 0.70
N GLY A 51 -23.68 -22.28 1.61
CA GLY A 51 -23.07 -23.36 2.38
C GLY A 51 -24.09 -24.11 3.26
N GLU A 52 -24.03 -25.45 3.27
CA GLU A 52 -24.91 -26.30 4.08
C GLU A 52 -24.55 -26.20 5.56
N VAL A 53 -25.58 -25.99 6.38
CA VAL A 53 -25.51 -26.02 7.84
C VAL A 53 -26.24 -27.24 8.34
N PRO A 54 -25.59 -28.25 8.97
CA PRO A 54 -26.22 -29.49 9.42
C PRO A 54 -27.46 -29.23 10.26
N GLY A 55 -28.60 -29.80 9.82
CA GLY A 55 -29.88 -29.63 10.49
C GLY A 55 -30.64 -28.34 10.20
N TYR A 56 -30.11 -27.44 9.34
CA TYR A 56 -30.70 -26.14 9.09
C TYR A 56 -30.79 -25.77 7.59
N GLY A 57 -30.37 -26.65 6.70
CA GLY A 57 -30.25 -26.31 5.27
C GLY A 57 -29.11 -25.36 4.98
N THR A 58 -29.25 -24.44 4.01
CA THR A 58 -28.22 -23.47 3.73
C THR A 58 -28.10 -22.38 4.81
N ALA A 59 -26.95 -21.79 4.96
CA ALA A 59 -26.74 -20.69 5.92
C ALA A 59 -27.72 -19.53 5.68
N GLY A 60 -27.96 -19.16 4.42
CA GLY A 60 -28.94 -18.13 4.08
C GLY A 60 -30.37 -18.50 4.45
N THR A 61 -30.76 -19.76 4.30
CA THR A 61 -32.08 -20.26 4.75
C THR A 61 -32.17 -20.23 6.27
N ALA A 62 -31.15 -20.73 6.94
CA ALA A 62 -31.09 -20.75 8.41
C ALA A 62 -31.21 -19.36 9.03
N LEU A 63 -30.58 -18.36 8.45
CA LEU A 63 -30.68 -16.96 8.88
C LEU A 63 -32.11 -16.42 8.66
N ARG A 64 -32.66 -16.61 7.46
CA ARG A 64 -34.00 -16.11 7.08
C ARG A 64 -35.11 -16.70 7.95
N GLU A 65 -35.10 -17.99 8.18
CA GLU A 65 -36.10 -18.67 9.00
C GLU A 65 -36.10 -18.28 10.47
N ARG A 66 -34.99 -17.70 10.94
CA ARG A 66 -34.81 -17.22 12.32
C ARG A 66 -34.87 -15.72 12.47
N ASP A 67 -35.19 -15.02 11.38
CA ASP A 67 -35.22 -13.54 11.34
C ASP A 67 -33.90 -12.92 11.83
N ILE A 68 -32.78 -13.52 11.42
CA ILE A 68 -31.43 -13.03 11.74
C ILE A 68 -30.91 -12.18 10.59
N ALA A 69 -30.63 -10.92 10.85
CA ALA A 69 -29.99 -10.03 9.91
C ALA A 69 -28.47 -10.27 9.86
N LEU A 70 -27.92 -10.38 8.65
CA LEU A 70 -26.48 -10.44 8.42
C LEU A 70 -25.96 -9.03 8.16
N HIS A 71 -25.10 -8.54 9.03
CA HIS A 71 -24.38 -7.29 8.86
C HIS A 71 -22.99 -7.55 8.31
N LEU A 72 -22.58 -6.76 7.29
CA LEU A 72 -21.29 -6.89 6.62
C LEU A 72 -20.52 -5.59 6.77
N GLU A 73 -19.23 -5.70 7.05
CA GLU A 73 -18.28 -4.58 7.04
C GLU A 73 -17.16 -4.88 6.04
N PRO A 74 -17.43 -4.73 4.74
CA PRO A 74 -16.52 -5.20 3.70
C PRO A 74 -15.18 -4.45 3.63
N GLY A 75 -15.11 -3.24 4.18
CA GLY A 75 -13.88 -2.44 4.25
C GLY A 75 -13.22 -2.29 2.89
N ARG A 76 -11.93 -2.58 2.82
CA ARG A 76 -11.11 -2.43 1.60
C ARG A 76 -11.57 -3.27 0.40
N SER A 77 -12.32 -4.32 0.63
CA SER A 77 -12.81 -5.16 -0.48
C SER A 77 -13.75 -4.41 -1.44
N LEU A 78 -14.36 -3.30 -1.02
CA LEU A 78 -15.14 -2.43 -1.90
C LEU A 78 -14.27 -1.54 -2.79
N LEU A 79 -13.06 -1.22 -2.35
CA LEU A 79 -12.15 -0.30 -2.99
C LEU A 79 -10.89 -1.00 -3.54
N ASP A 80 -10.91 -2.33 -3.57
CA ASP A 80 -9.77 -3.11 -4.05
C ASP A 80 -9.48 -2.81 -5.53
N GLY A 81 -8.22 -2.51 -5.82
CA GLY A 81 -7.78 -2.04 -7.12
C GLY A 81 -8.00 -0.54 -7.35
N CYS A 82 -8.55 0.19 -6.38
CA CYS A 82 -8.79 1.62 -6.48
C CYS A 82 -7.69 2.43 -5.78
N GLY A 83 -7.53 3.67 -6.24
CA GLY A 83 -6.62 4.64 -5.67
C GLY A 83 -5.14 4.34 -5.96
N VAL A 84 -4.43 5.41 -6.19
CA VAL A 84 -2.97 5.46 -6.33
C VAL A 84 -2.46 6.72 -5.67
N ILE A 85 -1.40 6.60 -4.88
CA ILE A 85 -0.67 7.76 -4.35
C ILE A 85 0.55 7.97 -5.21
N LEU A 86 0.75 9.21 -5.65
CA LEU A 86 1.91 9.62 -6.43
C LEU A 86 2.81 10.50 -5.56
N ALA A 87 4.08 10.16 -5.49
CA ALA A 87 5.06 10.93 -4.74
C ALA A 87 6.35 11.09 -5.54
N GLU A 88 6.82 12.33 -5.67
CA GLU A 88 8.08 12.63 -6.32
C GLU A 88 9.27 12.21 -5.43
N VAL A 89 10.29 11.62 -6.03
CA VAL A 89 11.57 11.35 -5.38
C VAL A 89 12.32 12.66 -5.20
N SER A 90 12.47 13.09 -3.95
CA SER A 90 13.04 14.38 -3.59
C SER A 90 14.54 14.32 -3.27
N PHE A 91 15.03 13.18 -2.79
CA PHE A 91 16.45 12.96 -2.54
C PHE A 91 16.80 11.47 -2.54
N LEU A 92 18.08 11.19 -2.81
CA LEU A 92 18.72 9.89 -2.62
C LEU A 92 19.93 10.10 -1.72
N LYS A 93 20.03 9.35 -0.64
CA LYS A 93 21.18 9.43 0.29
C LYS A 93 21.44 8.10 0.96
N GLU A 94 22.58 8.02 1.61
CA GLU A 94 22.92 6.95 2.54
C GLU A 94 22.96 7.50 3.97
N ARG A 95 22.51 6.70 4.90
CA ARG A 95 22.68 6.96 6.33
C ARG A 95 24.15 6.72 6.71
N SER A 96 24.60 7.22 7.87
CA SER A 96 25.99 7.09 8.31
C SER A 96 26.50 5.64 8.44
N ASP A 97 25.60 4.67 8.55
CA ASP A 97 25.89 3.25 8.58
C ASP A 97 25.80 2.57 7.21
N GLY A 98 25.64 3.36 6.13
CA GLY A 98 25.57 2.87 4.76
C GLY A 98 24.17 2.47 4.30
N LEU A 99 23.11 2.61 5.13
CA LEU A 99 21.75 2.26 4.74
C LEU A 99 21.22 3.21 3.67
N PRO A 100 20.82 2.71 2.46
CA PRO A 100 20.29 3.55 1.42
C PRO A 100 18.88 4.04 1.74
N LEU A 101 18.64 5.34 1.53
CA LEU A 101 17.36 6.00 1.72
C LEU A 101 16.90 6.68 0.42
N ILE A 102 15.63 6.51 0.11
CA ILE A 102 14.93 7.10 -1.03
C ILE A 102 13.87 8.03 -0.45
N GLY A 103 14.14 9.32 -0.49
CA GLY A 103 13.23 10.33 0.06
C GLY A 103 12.15 10.73 -0.94
N VAL A 104 10.90 10.80 -0.49
CA VAL A 104 9.76 11.23 -1.30
C VAL A 104 9.09 12.48 -0.75
N ALA A 105 8.49 13.28 -1.63
CA ALA A 105 7.80 14.53 -1.30
C ALA A 105 6.40 14.25 -0.70
N MET A 106 6.34 13.43 0.30
CA MET A 106 5.14 13.13 1.10
C MET A 106 5.55 12.74 2.52
N ASN A 107 4.59 12.67 3.42
CA ASN A 107 4.84 12.12 4.76
C ASN A 107 4.13 10.76 4.95
N ARG A 108 4.61 9.98 5.91
CA ARG A 108 4.11 8.62 6.15
C ARG A 108 2.62 8.56 6.46
N THR A 109 2.03 9.64 6.99
CA THR A 109 0.61 9.63 7.36
C THR A 109 -0.32 9.67 6.16
N GLN A 110 0.19 10.01 4.98
CA GLN A 110 -0.58 10.12 3.75
C GLN A 110 -0.79 8.77 3.02
N CYS A 111 -0.11 7.70 3.44
CA CYS A 111 -0.27 6.39 2.83
C CYS A 111 -0.26 5.22 3.82
N ARG A 112 -0.52 5.50 5.08
CA ARG A 112 -0.33 4.53 6.15
C ARG A 112 -1.54 4.38 7.04
N THR A 113 -1.79 3.14 7.47
CA THR A 113 -2.69 2.82 8.58
C THR A 113 -1.90 2.57 9.86
N ALA A 114 -2.57 2.09 10.91
CA ALA A 114 -1.92 1.55 12.10
C ALA A 114 -1.17 0.23 11.84
N ALA A 115 -1.40 -0.42 10.68
CA ALA A 115 -0.70 -1.63 10.29
C ALA A 115 0.68 -1.30 9.72
N ASP A 116 1.66 -2.18 9.95
CA ASP A 116 3.05 -1.85 9.69
C ASP A 116 3.43 -1.89 8.22
N ASP A 117 3.02 -2.89 7.47
CA ASP A 117 3.31 -2.95 6.05
C ASP A 117 2.29 -3.79 5.29
N ILE A 118 1.42 -3.11 4.59
CA ILE A 118 0.36 -3.71 3.79
C ILE A 118 0.27 -3.07 2.40
N LEU A 119 1.16 -2.16 2.07
CA LEU A 119 1.22 -1.53 0.76
C LEU A 119 1.83 -2.48 -0.27
N LEU A 120 1.36 -2.40 -1.49
CA LEU A 120 2.02 -3.01 -2.64
C LEU A 120 3.32 -2.26 -2.95
N ASP A 121 4.24 -2.94 -3.64
CA ASP A 121 5.44 -2.28 -4.12
C ASP A 121 5.07 -1.16 -5.07
N PRO A 122 5.64 0.03 -4.90
CA PRO A 122 5.38 1.15 -5.79
C PRO A 122 5.95 0.88 -7.19
N LEU A 123 5.25 1.40 -8.18
CA LEU A 123 5.74 1.46 -9.54
C LEU A 123 6.60 2.71 -9.72
N LEU A 124 7.75 2.57 -10.35
CA LEU A 124 8.58 3.70 -10.72
C LEU A 124 8.09 4.28 -12.05
N VAL A 125 7.77 5.56 -12.05
CA VAL A 125 7.47 6.35 -13.24
C VAL A 125 8.63 7.32 -13.46
N PRO A 126 9.51 7.04 -14.42
CA PRO A 126 10.64 7.89 -14.69
C PRO A 126 10.18 9.26 -15.20
N THR A 127 10.86 10.30 -14.75
CA THR A 127 10.62 11.64 -15.27
C THR A 127 10.96 11.70 -16.76
N ALA A 128 9.99 12.08 -17.58
CA ALA A 128 10.18 12.39 -18.98
C ALA A 128 10.60 13.84 -19.13
N GLY A 129 11.83 14.09 -19.55
CA GLY A 129 12.30 15.44 -19.85
C GLY A 129 13.32 15.43 -20.98
N PRO A 130 13.42 16.53 -21.78
CA PRO A 130 14.44 16.61 -22.79
C PRO A 130 15.82 16.72 -22.13
N ALA A 131 16.63 15.70 -22.36
CA ALA A 131 18.07 15.78 -22.41
C ALA A 131 18.84 16.41 -21.24
N LYS A 132 18.82 15.81 -20.09
CA LYS A 132 20.02 15.30 -19.49
C LYS A 132 19.72 13.82 -19.25
N GLU A 133 20.57 12.96 -19.75
CA GLU A 133 20.58 11.57 -19.32
C GLU A 133 20.71 11.59 -17.81
N ILE A 134 19.56 11.49 -17.13
CA ILE A 134 19.55 11.37 -15.68
C ILE A 134 20.14 9.99 -15.45
N SER A 135 21.38 9.96 -14.93
CA SER A 135 22.01 8.70 -14.55
C SER A 135 21.14 8.04 -13.47
N ARG A 136 20.63 6.88 -13.80
CA ARG A 136 19.89 6.03 -12.86
C ARG A 136 20.77 4.86 -12.50
N GLU A 137 21.23 4.86 -11.27
CA GLU A 137 21.98 3.75 -10.74
C GLU A 137 21.03 2.75 -10.07
N PRO A 138 21.19 1.45 -10.29
CA PRO A 138 20.48 0.44 -9.52
C PRO A 138 20.58 0.70 -8.02
N ARG A 139 19.46 0.61 -7.33
CA ARG A 139 19.41 0.94 -5.91
C ARG A 139 18.40 0.07 -5.18
N THR A 140 18.83 -0.48 -4.07
CA THR A 140 17.94 -1.06 -3.06
C THR A 140 17.92 -0.11 -1.86
N GLY A 141 16.77 0.07 -1.22
CA GLY A 141 16.71 0.93 -0.04
C GLY A 141 15.31 1.14 0.51
N PHE A 142 15.23 1.92 1.58
CA PHE A 142 13.96 2.25 2.23
C PHE A 142 13.41 3.56 1.69
N VAL A 143 12.09 3.56 1.41
CA VAL A 143 11.37 4.78 1.06
C VAL A 143 10.98 5.51 2.34
N VAL A 144 11.41 6.76 2.44
CA VAL A 144 11.20 7.64 3.58
C VAL A 144 10.51 8.93 3.18
N GLY A 145 9.71 9.49 4.08
CA GLY A 145 8.99 10.73 3.85
C GLY A 145 9.75 11.98 4.28
N ALA A 146 9.01 13.08 4.38
CA ALA A 146 9.54 14.42 4.58
C ALA A 146 9.67 14.87 6.04
N TYR A 147 9.11 14.14 7.01
CA TYR A 147 9.27 14.50 8.42
C TYR A 147 10.68 14.18 8.94
N CYS A 148 11.16 15.00 9.86
CA CYS A 148 12.49 14.85 10.48
C CYS A 148 12.48 13.88 11.68
N ILE A 149 11.76 12.79 11.59
CA ILE A 149 11.68 11.76 12.64
C ILE A 149 12.19 10.42 12.13
N GLU A 150 12.76 9.60 13.01
CA GLU A 150 13.34 8.31 12.62
C GLU A 150 12.35 7.30 12.04
N ASP A 151 11.07 7.40 12.44
CA ASP A 151 9.99 6.54 11.95
C ASP A 151 9.27 7.09 10.72
N GLU A 152 9.85 8.06 10.05
CA GLU A 152 9.32 8.60 8.79
C GLU A 152 9.61 7.64 7.62
N VAL A 153 9.15 6.41 7.75
CA VAL A 153 9.29 5.33 6.79
C VAL A 153 7.94 5.07 6.13
N ILE A 154 7.89 5.17 4.82
CA ILE A 154 6.67 4.96 4.05
C ILE A 154 6.37 3.45 3.98
N LEU A 155 7.38 2.67 3.64
CA LEU A 155 7.33 1.21 3.60
C LEU A 155 8.41 0.66 4.52
N ARG A 156 8.04 -0.25 5.43
CA ARG A 156 8.97 -0.80 6.42
C ARG A 156 9.81 -1.97 5.89
N ARG A 157 9.90 -2.11 4.59
CA ARG A 157 10.78 -3.07 3.91
C ARG A 157 11.62 -2.38 2.86
N GLU A 158 12.73 -2.99 2.54
CA GLU A 158 13.55 -2.55 1.41
C GLU A 158 12.81 -2.76 0.09
N LEU A 159 13.03 -1.85 -0.82
CA LEU A 159 12.57 -1.92 -2.20
C LEU A 159 13.78 -1.94 -3.12
N ASP A 160 13.65 -2.70 -4.20
CA ASP A 160 14.68 -2.85 -5.22
C ASP A 160 14.26 -2.14 -6.52
N PHE A 161 15.17 -1.31 -7.03
CA PHE A 161 15.02 -0.59 -8.28
C PHE A 161 16.17 -0.98 -9.22
N PRO A 162 16.09 -2.14 -9.87
CA PRO A 162 17.18 -2.69 -10.69
C PRO A 162 17.50 -1.84 -11.91
N ASP A 163 16.50 -1.15 -12.48
CA ASP A 163 16.67 -0.23 -13.61
C ASP A 163 17.10 1.18 -13.17
N GLY A 164 17.36 1.34 -11.88
CA GLY A 164 17.78 2.61 -11.27
C GLY A 164 16.63 3.55 -10.95
N ILE A 165 16.90 4.49 -10.04
CA ILE A 165 15.99 5.52 -9.58
C ILE A 165 16.74 6.85 -9.47
N ALA A 166 16.07 7.95 -9.76
CA ALA A 166 16.66 9.29 -9.72
C ALA A 166 15.74 10.30 -9.02
N VAL A 167 16.33 11.38 -8.54
CA VAL A 167 15.57 12.54 -8.04
C VAL A 167 14.72 13.12 -9.17
N GLY A 168 13.46 13.41 -8.88
CA GLY A 168 12.46 13.86 -9.84
C GLY A 168 11.62 12.72 -10.46
N ASP A 169 12.01 11.46 -10.29
CA ASP A 169 11.15 10.34 -10.65
C ASP A 169 9.91 10.30 -9.72
N THR A 170 8.85 9.65 -10.16
CA THR A 170 7.64 9.50 -9.37
C THR A 170 7.46 8.05 -8.93
N LEU A 171 7.23 7.83 -7.65
CA LEU A 171 6.74 6.57 -7.12
C LEU A 171 5.21 6.58 -7.13
N ALA A 172 4.61 5.60 -7.79
CA ALA A 172 3.17 5.38 -7.81
C ALA A 172 2.84 4.17 -6.90
N ILE A 173 2.23 4.43 -5.75
CA ILE A 173 1.84 3.41 -4.77
C ILE A 173 0.41 2.99 -5.08
N PRO A 174 0.16 1.78 -5.60
CA PRO A 174 -1.14 1.36 -6.06
C PRO A 174 -2.02 0.83 -4.93
N ASN A 175 -3.32 0.74 -5.21
CA ASN A 175 -4.34 0.14 -4.33
C ASN A 175 -4.41 0.79 -2.95
N THR A 176 -4.38 2.12 -2.91
CA THR A 176 -4.31 2.90 -1.67
C THR A 176 -5.66 3.48 -1.23
N ALA A 177 -6.72 3.35 -2.02
CA ALA A 177 -8.04 3.87 -1.64
C ALA A 177 -8.53 3.34 -0.30
N GLY A 178 -9.23 4.19 0.45
CA GLY A 178 -9.70 3.88 1.79
C GLY A 178 -8.65 4.19 2.86
N TYR A 179 -8.31 3.23 3.68
CA TYR A 179 -7.49 3.45 4.89
C TYR A 179 -6.09 3.99 4.65
N PHE A 180 -5.49 3.74 3.50
CA PHE A 180 -4.12 4.19 3.24
C PHE A 180 -4.01 5.65 2.89
N MET A 181 -5.05 6.26 2.35
CA MET A 181 -4.99 7.64 1.88
C MET A 181 -5.28 8.67 2.99
N HIS A 182 -6.15 8.34 3.95
CA HIS A 182 -6.73 9.40 4.79
C HIS A 182 -6.81 9.12 6.28
N ILE A 183 -6.67 7.87 6.73
CA ILE A 183 -7.00 7.51 8.12
C ILE A 183 -6.09 8.16 9.17
N LEU A 184 -4.82 8.38 8.82
CA LEU A 184 -3.82 9.00 9.71
C LEU A 184 -3.27 10.31 9.17
N GLU A 185 -3.88 10.86 8.13
CA GLU A 185 -3.38 12.03 7.44
C GLU A 185 -3.21 13.22 8.39
N SER A 186 -2.05 13.87 8.30
CA SER A 186 -1.68 14.98 9.15
C SER A 186 -0.88 16.03 8.40
N ALA A 187 -1.28 17.29 8.54
CA ALA A 187 -0.55 18.46 8.06
C ALA A 187 0.48 18.97 9.08
N SER A 188 1.01 18.10 9.94
CA SER A 188 2.04 18.45 10.91
C SER A 188 3.26 19.09 10.21
N HIS A 189 3.94 20.00 10.90
CA HIS A 189 5.05 20.79 10.35
C HIS A 189 4.69 21.67 9.14
N GLN A 190 3.40 21.89 8.91
CA GLN A 190 2.90 22.65 7.76
C GLN A 190 3.35 22.10 6.39
N ILE A 191 3.69 20.82 6.34
CA ILE A 191 3.96 20.13 5.07
C ILE A 191 2.62 19.95 4.34
N PRO A 192 2.51 20.41 3.09
CA PRO A 192 1.26 20.27 2.35
C PRO A 192 0.81 18.83 2.23
N LEU A 193 -0.48 18.62 2.37
CA LEU A 193 -1.10 17.33 2.08
C LEU A 193 -1.15 17.08 0.57
N ALA A 194 -1.26 15.81 0.18
CA ALA A 194 -1.50 15.45 -1.20
C ALA A 194 -2.84 16.01 -1.67
N ARG A 195 -2.91 16.42 -2.93
CA ARG A 195 -4.17 16.79 -3.56
C ARG A 195 -4.89 15.55 -4.02
N ASN A 196 -6.19 15.49 -3.73
CA ASN A 196 -7.03 14.40 -4.18
C ASN A 196 -7.64 14.72 -5.54
N VAL A 197 -7.55 13.77 -6.43
CA VAL A 197 -8.21 13.81 -7.75
C VAL A 197 -8.95 12.50 -7.95
N TYR A 198 -10.03 12.54 -8.70
CA TYR A 198 -10.80 11.36 -9.06
C TYR A 198 -11.06 11.31 -10.57
N SER A 199 -11.37 10.12 -11.06
CA SER A 199 -11.89 9.87 -12.39
C SER A 199 -12.99 8.82 -12.30
N ASP A 200 -14.08 9.06 -12.98
CA ASP A 200 -15.20 8.11 -13.17
C ASP A 200 -15.10 7.32 -14.48
N GLY A 201 -13.92 7.30 -15.08
CA GLY A 201 -13.65 6.69 -16.39
C GLY A 201 -13.57 7.72 -17.52
N GLY A 202 -13.72 9.01 -17.20
CA GLY A 202 -13.50 10.16 -18.08
C GLY A 202 -12.24 10.93 -17.71
N ASP A 203 -12.35 12.25 -17.69
CA ASP A 203 -11.27 13.14 -17.32
C ASP A 203 -11.00 13.11 -15.79
N TRP A 204 -9.81 13.53 -15.41
CA TRP A 204 -9.44 13.73 -14.02
C TRP A 204 -9.97 15.06 -13.50
N ALA A 205 -10.59 15.06 -12.35
CA ALA A 205 -11.09 16.24 -11.67
C ALA A 205 -10.58 16.31 -10.23
N PRO A 206 -10.34 17.50 -9.68
CA PRO A 206 -10.08 17.67 -8.25
C PRO A 206 -11.25 17.14 -7.41
N ASP A 207 -10.93 16.50 -6.28
CA ASP A 207 -11.95 16.12 -5.30
C ASP A 207 -12.48 17.38 -4.58
N ASP A 208 -13.77 17.39 -4.29
CA ASP A 208 -14.42 18.49 -3.57
C ASP A 208 -13.82 18.75 -2.18
N ILE A 209 -13.16 17.75 -1.60
CA ILE A 209 -12.46 17.89 -0.31
C ILE A 209 -11.29 18.89 -0.40
N ASP A 210 -10.67 19.02 -1.58
CA ASP A 210 -9.57 19.96 -1.83
C ASP A 210 -10.02 21.29 -2.42
N ALA A 211 -11.31 21.42 -2.71
CA ALA A 211 -11.90 22.63 -3.28
C ALA A 211 -12.26 23.71 -2.23
N ARG A 212 -11.88 23.52 -0.96
CA ARG A 212 -12.21 24.40 0.17
C ARG A 212 -11.12 25.39 0.50
#